data_86274f9918fdaba5e6f27e104630bd1f
#
_entry.id   86274f9918fdaba5e6f27e104630bd1f
#
_cell.length_a   1.000
_cell.length_b   1.000
_cell.length_c   1.000
_cell.angle_alpha   90.00
_cell.angle_beta   90.00
_cell.angle_gamma   90.00
#
_symmetry.space_group_name_H-M   'P 1'
#
loop_
_entity.id
_entity.type
_entity.pdbx_description
1 polymer ?
#
loop_
_entity_poly.entity_id
_entity_poly.type
_entity_poly.pdbx_seq_one_letter_code
_entity_poly.pdbx_strand_id
1 'polypeptide(L)'
;MPLFQIPSSSAGNRTPGNTPIHLHYQDVGQGKPVVLIHGWPLSGRSWEAQVPALVNAGHRVIAYDRRGFGQSSQPWDGYDYDTFASDLNALLNGLDLKDATLVGFSMGGGELARYVGTYGSQRIAKLVFAGAVPPYLYKSADNPEGGLDDATIQQFQDGVKKDRMAFLEDFTRAFFSVGKSLKVSEPQRQYARDIAAMASPKGTLDCITAFGRTDFREDLKKITVPTLVLHGAADSIVPLEVSGARTHKAIPGSQLKVIKGAPHGFNLSHADEFNQALLEFLKG
;
A
#
# COMPACT_ATOMS: atom_id res chain seq x y z
N MET A 1 -10.12 12.38 15.02
CA MET A 1 -8.95 11.53 14.76
C MET A 1 -7.74 12.43 14.61
N PRO A 2 -6.57 12.02 15.11
CA PRO A 2 -5.40 12.88 15.13
C PRO A 2 -4.86 13.16 13.71
N LEU A 3 -4.24 14.34 13.56
CA LEU A 3 -3.50 14.75 12.39
C LEU A 3 -2.02 14.86 12.78
N PHE A 4 -1.17 14.22 12.01
CA PHE A 4 0.28 14.34 12.15
C PHE A 4 0.81 15.34 11.13
N GLN A 5 1.43 16.43 11.61
CA GLN A 5 2.04 17.42 10.72
C GLN A 5 3.44 16.97 10.30
N ILE A 6 3.67 16.85 8.99
CA ILE A 6 5.00 16.58 8.45
C ILE A 6 5.91 17.77 8.73
N PRO A 7 7.07 17.57 9.36
CA PRO A 7 8.02 18.66 9.61
C PRO A 7 8.45 19.36 8.32
N SER A 8 8.56 20.69 8.34
CA SER A 8 8.98 21.49 7.18
C SER A 8 10.39 21.16 6.67
N SER A 9 11.23 20.58 7.53
CA SER A 9 12.57 20.08 7.18
C SER A 9 12.58 18.74 6.43
N SER A 10 11.45 18.05 6.32
CA SER A 10 11.36 16.77 5.62
C SER A 10 11.48 16.96 4.11
N ALA A 11 12.21 16.07 3.42
CA ALA A 11 12.47 16.17 1.99
C ALA A 11 11.19 16.22 1.11
N GLY A 12 10.08 15.68 1.61
CA GLY A 12 8.77 15.69 0.94
C GLY A 12 7.91 16.94 1.15
N ASN A 13 8.35 17.92 1.95
CA ASN A 13 7.53 19.10 2.26
C ASN A 13 7.78 20.28 1.29
N ARG A 14 7.99 19.99 0.01
CA ARG A 14 8.18 21.02 -1.04
C ARG A 14 6.85 21.32 -1.75
N THR A 15 5.85 21.81 -1.01
CA THR A 15 4.63 22.32 -1.64
C THR A 15 4.81 23.77 -2.08
N PRO A 16 4.32 24.20 -3.25
CA PRO A 16 4.23 25.61 -3.58
C PRO A 16 3.48 26.36 -2.48
N GLY A 17 4.07 27.45 -1.97
CA GLY A 17 3.45 28.26 -0.91
C GLY A 17 3.71 27.78 0.53
N ASN A 18 4.59 26.82 0.76
CA ASN A 18 4.99 26.36 2.10
C ASN A 18 3.82 25.87 3.00
N THR A 19 2.76 25.32 2.36
CA THR A 19 1.59 24.81 3.10
C THR A 19 1.97 23.54 3.85
N PRO A 20 1.72 23.46 5.17
CA PRO A 20 2.02 22.27 5.95
C PRO A 20 1.25 21.03 5.45
N ILE A 21 1.94 19.90 5.35
CA ILE A 21 1.31 18.61 5.05
C ILE A 21 0.89 17.95 6.37
N HIS A 22 -0.36 17.55 6.44
CA HIS A 22 -0.91 16.80 7.57
C HIS A 22 -1.34 15.41 7.09
N LEU A 23 -0.89 14.38 7.79
CA LEU A 23 -1.36 13.01 7.61
C LEU A 23 -2.40 12.70 8.67
N HIS A 24 -3.57 12.29 8.21
CA HIS A 24 -4.60 11.73 9.06
C HIS A 24 -4.22 10.29 9.41
N TYR A 25 -4.39 9.90 10.68
CA TYR A 25 -4.13 8.54 11.11
C TYR A 25 -5.09 8.10 12.22
N GLN A 26 -5.26 6.80 12.33
CA GLN A 26 -5.87 6.12 13.46
C GLN A 26 -4.74 5.47 14.27
N ASP A 27 -4.79 5.57 15.60
CA ASP A 27 -3.85 4.95 16.53
C ASP A 27 -4.66 4.31 17.65
N VAL A 28 -4.72 2.99 17.69
CA VAL A 28 -5.58 2.23 18.59
C VAL A 28 -4.88 0.97 19.09
N GLY A 29 -5.31 0.50 20.27
CA GLY A 29 -4.70 -0.65 20.92
C GLY A 29 -3.42 -0.30 21.67
N GLN A 30 -2.72 -1.34 22.14
CA GLN A 30 -1.47 -1.25 22.91
C GLN A 30 -0.54 -2.40 22.52
N GLY A 31 0.74 -2.33 22.85
CA GLY A 31 1.73 -3.36 22.56
C GLY A 31 2.62 -3.03 21.36
N LYS A 32 3.15 -4.05 20.68
CA LYS A 32 4.05 -3.85 19.54
C LYS A 32 3.32 -3.15 18.38
N PRO A 33 3.91 -2.09 17.80
CA PRO A 33 3.24 -1.33 16.76
C PRO A 33 3.18 -2.08 15.43
N VAL A 34 1.99 -2.02 14.80
CA VAL A 34 1.74 -2.47 13.43
C VAL A 34 1.24 -1.28 12.63
N VAL A 35 1.99 -0.87 11.61
CA VAL A 35 1.66 0.25 10.74
C VAL A 35 1.08 -0.29 9.44
N LEU A 36 -0.16 0.10 9.15
CA LEU A 36 -0.93 -0.33 7.99
C LEU A 36 -0.88 0.74 6.89
N ILE A 37 -0.28 0.39 5.76
CA ILE A 37 -0.03 1.27 4.62
C ILE A 37 -0.95 0.86 3.47
N HIS A 38 -1.96 1.67 3.18
CA HIS A 38 -3.01 1.34 2.23
C HIS A 38 -2.54 1.34 0.77
N GLY A 39 -3.30 0.64 -0.08
CA GLY A 39 -3.14 0.63 -1.54
C GLY A 39 -3.81 1.84 -2.23
N TRP A 40 -3.50 2.01 -3.51
CA TRP A 40 -4.14 3.00 -4.38
C TRP A 40 -5.50 2.47 -4.86
N PRO A 41 -6.50 3.34 -4.99
CA PRO A 41 -6.58 4.72 -4.57
C PRO A 41 -7.35 4.89 -3.24
N LEU A 42 -7.19 3.92 -2.33
CA LEU A 42 -7.94 3.82 -1.08
C LEU A 42 -7.36 4.74 0.02
N SER A 43 -7.71 4.46 1.27
CA SER A 43 -7.21 5.14 2.47
C SER A 43 -7.03 4.14 3.63
N GLY A 44 -6.64 4.61 4.80
CA GLY A 44 -6.56 3.80 6.03
C GLY A 44 -7.87 3.09 6.39
N ARG A 45 -9.01 3.58 5.89
CA ARG A 45 -10.31 2.95 6.03
C ARG A 45 -10.41 1.56 5.38
N SER A 46 -9.56 1.25 4.40
CA SER A 46 -9.53 -0.08 3.77
C SER A 46 -9.06 -1.21 4.71
N TRP A 47 -8.62 -0.89 5.92
CA TRP A 47 -8.13 -1.82 6.93
C TRP A 47 -9.18 -2.19 8.00
N GLU A 48 -10.46 -1.93 7.75
CA GLU A 48 -11.55 -2.19 8.72
C GLU A 48 -11.60 -3.63 9.25
N ALA A 49 -11.24 -4.61 8.44
CA ALA A 49 -11.19 -6.01 8.86
C ALA A 49 -9.92 -6.40 9.62
N GLN A 50 -8.81 -5.66 9.44
CA GLN A 50 -7.52 -5.95 10.06
C GLN A 50 -7.35 -5.27 11.41
N VAL A 51 -7.80 -4.02 11.53
CA VAL A 51 -7.63 -3.24 12.76
C VAL A 51 -8.19 -3.95 14.00
N PRO A 52 -9.46 -4.44 14.01
CA PRO A 52 -9.99 -5.16 15.18
C PRO A 52 -9.23 -6.45 15.47
N ALA A 53 -8.86 -7.21 14.44
CA ALA A 53 -8.13 -8.47 14.61
C ALA A 53 -6.76 -8.26 15.27
N LEU A 54 -6.02 -7.22 14.85
CA LEU A 54 -4.71 -6.88 15.41
C LEU A 54 -4.82 -6.33 16.82
N VAL A 55 -5.79 -5.44 17.10
CA VAL A 55 -6.01 -4.88 18.44
C VAL A 55 -6.39 -5.98 19.42
N ASN A 56 -7.30 -6.88 19.05
CA ASN A 56 -7.71 -8.02 19.89
C ASN A 56 -6.55 -9.00 20.13
N ALA A 57 -5.56 -9.04 19.24
CA ALA A 57 -4.34 -9.83 19.42
C ALA A 57 -3.25 -9.12 20.24
N GLY A 58 -3.53 -7.92 20.77
CA GLY A 58 -2.63 -7.17 21.67
C GLY A 58 -1.60 -6.31 20.94
N HIS A 59 -1.91 -5.83 19.74
CA HIS A 59 -1.06 -4.90 18.98
C HIS A 59 -1.57 -3.45 19.08
N ARG A 60 -0.63 -2.50 19.06
CA ARG A 60 -0.93 -1.09 18.77
C ARG A 60 -0.97 -0.93 17.25
N VAL A 61 -2.09 -0.47 16.72
CA VAL A 61 -2.32 -0.38 15.26
C VAL A 61 -2.37 1.07 14.83
N ILE A 62 -1.50 1.42 13.88
CA ILE A 62 -1.47 2.72 13.24
C ILE A 62 -1.88 2.53 11.78
N ALA A 63 -3.05 3.06 11.39
CA ALA A 63 -3.50 3.11 10.01
C ALA A 63 -3.59 4.57 9.57
N TYR A 64 -2.79 4.97 8.59
CA TYR A 64 -2.75 6.37 8.15
C TYR A 64 -3.22 6.51 6.70
N ASP A 65 -3.70 7.70 6.38
CA ASP A 65 -4.01 8.12 5.02
C ASP A 65 -2.75 8.75 4.41
N ARG A 66 -2.25 8.19 3.29
CA ARG A 66 -1.16 8.81 2.54
C ARG A 66 -1.57 10.20 2.07
N ARG A 67 -0.60 11.14 1.91
CA ARG A 67 -0.88 12.43 1.24
C ARG A 67 -1.68 12.23 -0.04
N GLY A 68 -2.67 13.07 -0.28
CA GLY A 68 -3.57 12.98 -1.43
C GLY A 68 -4.74 12.03 -1.26
N PHE A 69 -4.83 11.28 -0.15
CA PHE A 69 -5.85 10.26 0.07
C PHE A 69 -6.58 10.47 1.40
N GLY A 70 -7.82 9.96 1.45
CA GLY A 70 -8.64 10.01 2.65
C GLY A 70 -8.79 11.43 3.20
N GLN A 71 -8.42 11.61 4.47
CA GLN A 71 -8.51 12.87 5.21
C GLN A 71 -7.17 13.61 5.35
N SER A 72 -6.11 13.09 4.71
CA SER A 72 -4.80 13.75 4.66
C SER A 72 -4.81 14.94 3.71
N SER A 73 -3.81 15.83 3.85
CA SER A 73 -3.59 16.95 2.94
C SER A 73 -3.49 16.48 1.49
N GLN A 74 -4.09 17.25 0.59
CA GLN A 74 -4.10 16.97 -0.85
C GLN A 74 -3.28 18.03 -1.61
N PRO A 75 -1.93 18.00 -1.50
CA PRO A 75 -1.06 18.94 -2.22
C PRO A 75 -1.15 18.71 -3.73
N TRP A 76 -0.65 19.68 -4.50
CA TRP A 76 -0.57 19.52 -5.96
C TRP A 76 0.55 18.58 -6.41
N ASP A 77 1.61 18.42 -5.58
CA ASP A 77 2.83 17.68 -5.90
C ASP A 77 3.18 16.64 -4.82
N GLY A 78 4.24 15.86 -5.09
CA GLY A 78 4.80 14.90 -4.13
C GLY A 78 4.11 13.55 -4.13
N TYR A 79 3.64 13.12 -5.29
CA TYR A 79 3.00 11.81 -5.47
C TYR A 79 3.99 10.79 -6.04
N ASP A 80 5.18 10.71 -5.42
CA ASP A 80 6.26 9.78 -5.73
C ASP A 80 6.71 9.00 -4.47
N TYR A 81 7.39 7.88 -4.68
CA TYR A 81 7.76 6.99 -3.56
C TYR A 81 8.84 7.56 -2.64
N ASP A 82 9.70 8.45 -3.13
CA ASP A 82 10.71 9.09 -2.26
C ASP A 82 10.02 10.00 -1.26
N THR A 83 9.00 10.72 -1.73
CA THR A 83 8.14 11.56 -0.90
C THR A 83 7.29 10.75 0.07
N PHE A 84 6.65 9.66 -0.38
CA PHE A 84 5.86 8.79 0.51
C PHE A 84 6.72 8.13 1.58
N ALA A 85 7.90 7.65 1.24
CA ALA A 85 8.84 7.09 2.20
C ALA A 85 9.33 8.15 3.21
N SER A 86 9.52 9.39 2.78
CA SER A 86 9.84 10.52 3.67
C SER A 86 8.70 10.83 4.65
N ASP A 87 7.45 10.80 4.19
CA ASP A 87 6.27 10.98 5.05
C ASP A 87 6.16 9.86 6.08
N LEU A 88 6.33 8.61 5.65
CA LEU A 88 6.33 7.44 6.53
C LEU A 88 7.45 7.56 7.57
N ASN A 89 8.65 7.97 7.17
CA ASN A 89 9.78 8.19 8.09
C ASN A 89 9.45 9.28 9.13
N ALA A 90 8.83 10.37 8.70
CA ALA A 90 8.41 11.44 9.61
C ALA A 90 7.36 10.95 10.61
N LEU A 91 6.37 10.17 10.14
CA LEU A 91 5.33 9.58 11.00
C LEU A 91 5.92 8.61 12.03
N LEU A 92 6.80 7.68 11.61
CA LEU A 92 7.45 6.72 12.50
C LEU A 92 8.28 7.42 13.58
N ASN A 93 9.01 8.47 13.22
CA ASN A 93 9.80 9.26 14.16
C ASN A 93 8.93 10.10 15.09
N GLY A 94 7.91 10.77 14.55
CA GLY A 94 7.03 11.65 15.33
C GLY A 94 6.16 10.92 16.35
N LEU A 95 5.78 9.68 16.07
CA LEU A 95 5.08 8.79 16.99
C LEU A 95 6.03 7.91 17.83
N ASP A 96 7.35 8.11 17.70
CA ASP A 96 8.43 7.31 18.33
C ASP A 96 8.20 5.80 18.22
N LEU A 97 7.78 5.33 17.04
CA LEU A 97 7.54 3.90 16.82
C LEU A 97 8.88 3.18 16.69
N LYS A 98 9.06 2.13 17.49
CA LYS A 98 10.23 1.24 17.51
C LYS A 98 9.77 -0.20 17.39
N ASP A 99 10.59 -1.06 16.81
CA ASP A 99 10.27 -2.47 16.58
C ASP A 99 8.94 -2.66 15.85
N ALA A 100 8.63 -1.74 14.93
CA ALA A 100 7.35 -1.72 14.22
C ALA A 100 7.29 -2.82 13.15
N THR A 101 6.12 -3.40 12.96
CA THR A 101 5.82 -4.16 11.74
C THR A 101 5.16 -3.22 10.73
N LEU A 102 5.72 -3.12 9.52
CA LEU A 102 5.07 -2.41 8.42
C LEU A 102 4.31 -3.41 7.54
N VAL A 103 3.03 -3.14 7.29
CA VAL A 103 2.18 -3.93 6.40
C VAL A 103 1.79 -3.05 5.21
N GLY A 104 2.38 -3.30 4.05
CA GLY A 104 2.13 -2.53 2.83
C GLY A 104 1.26 -3.29 1.84
N PHE A 105 0.07 -2.76 1.57
CA PHE A 105 -0.86 -3.35 0.61
C PHE A 105 -0.70 -2.69 -0.76
N SER A 106 -0.55 -3.49 -1.83
CA SER A 106 -0.50 -3.00 -3.21
C SER A 106 0.57 -1.91 -3.39
N MET A 107 0.18 -0.69 -3.78
CA MET A 107 1.05 0.48 -3.82
C MET A 107 1.79 0.74 -2.50
N GLY A 108 1.16 0.45 -1.34
CA GLY A 108 1.79 0.59 -0.02
C GLY A 108 3.01 -0.30 0.19
N GLY A 109 3.11 -1.43 -0.53
CA GLY A 109 4.31 -2.26 -0.53
C GLY A 109 5.53 -1.60 -1.19
N GLY A 110 5.31 -0.77 -2.21
CA GLY A 110 6.38 0.06 -2.76
C GLY A 110 6.87 1.13 -1.77
N GLU A 111 5.95 1.72 -1.00
CA GLU A 111 6.29 2.71 0.01
C GLU A 111 7.17 2.12 1.12
N LEU A 112 6.82 0.94 1.66
CA LEU A 112 7.66 0.31 2.66
C LEU A 112 9.01 -0.16 2.09
N ALA A 113 9.06 -0.63 0.83
CA ALA A 113 10.32 -0.99 0.18
C ALA A 113 11.25 0.23 0.04
N ARG A 114 10.74 1.36 -0.49
CA ARG A 114 11.49 2.61 -0.61
C ARG A 114 11.88 3.18 0.76
N TYR A 115 11.03 3.03 1.78
CA TYR A 115 11.38 3.41 3.15
C TYR A 115 12.62 2.66 3.64
N VAL A 116 12.64 1.33 3.56
CA VAL A 116 13.81 0.54 3.99
C VAL A 116 15.02 0.81 3.10
N GLY A 117 14.81 0.94 1.80
CA GLY A 117 15.85 1.28 0.83
C GLY A 117 16.57 2.60 1.13
N THR A 118 15.88 3.57 1.72
CA THR A 118 16.38 4.93 1.98
C THR A 118 16.78 5.15 3.43
N TYR A 119 15.96 4.72 4.39
CA TYR A 119 16.12 5.02 5.82
C TYR A 119 16.61 3.82 6.64
N GLY A 120 16.70 2.62 6.02
CA GLY A 120 17.09 1.40 6.71
C GLY A 120 15.96 0.80 7.57
N SER A 121 16.31 -0.22 8.37
CA SER A 121 15.35 -1.00 9.16
C SER A 121 15.49 -0.83 10.68
N GLN A 122 16.20 0.20 11.17
CA GLN A 122 16.51 0.36 12.61
C GLN A 122 15.26 0.47 13.50
N ARG A 123 14.12 0.93 12.95
CA ARG A 123 12.84 1.04 13.65
C ARG A 123 11.89 -0.12 13.34
N ILE A 124 12.31 -1.06 12.49
CA ILE A 124 11.45 -2.06 11.88
C ILE A 124 11.84 -3.45 12.38
N ALA A 125 10.88 -4.17 12.95
CA ALA A 125 11.04 -5.56 13.35
C ALA A 125 10.67 -6.53 12.23
N LYS A 126 9.62 -6.23 11.46
CA LYS A 126 9.07 -7.12 10.41
C LYS A 126 8.46 -6.32 9.26
N LEU A 127 8.40 -6.96 8.09
CA LEU A 127 7.74 -6.41 6.90
C LEU A 127 6.70 -7.40 6.35
N VAL A 128 5.58 -6.85 5.85
CA VAL A 128 4.56 -7.63 5.15
C VAL A 128 4.23 -6.93 3.83
N PHE A 129 4.50 -7.61 2.73
CA PHE A 129 4.11 -7.21 1.38
C PHE A 129 2.81 -7.92 1.02
N ALA A 130 1.70 -7.21 0.99
CA ALA A 130 0.38 -7.79 0.72
C ALA A 130 -0.15 -7.36 -0.66
N GLY A 131 -0.20 -8.28 -1.64
CA GLY A 131 -0.60 -7.97 -3.02
C GLY A 131 0.21 -6.83 -3.62
N ALA A 132 1.48 -6.72 -3.24
CA ALA A 132 2.29 -5.52 -3.36
C ALA A 132 2.94 -5.37 -4.74
N VAL A 133 3.19 -4.13 -5.16
CA VAL A 133 3.73 -3.78 -6.49
C VAL A 133 5.22 -4.11 -6.72
N PRO A 134 6.11 -4.17 -5.70
CA PRO A 134 7.50 -4.59 -5.95
C PRO A 134 7.62 -5.98 -6.59
N PRO A 135 8.73 -6.25 -7.30
CA PRO A 135 9.96 -5.44 -7.40
C PRO A 135 9.92 -4.35 -8.46
N TYR A 136 9.19 -4.51 -9.56
CA TYR A 136 9.11 -3.55 -10.65
C TYR A 136 8.01 -3.96 -11.64
N LEU A 137 6.94 -3.16 -11.71
CA LEU A 137 5.81 -3.49 -12.56
C LEU A 137 6.03 -3.11 -14.03
N TYR A 138 6.83 -2.08 -14.31
CA TYR A 138 7.03 -1.61 -15.69
C TYR A 138 7.76 -2.65 -16.53
N LYS A 139 7.18 -2.98 -17.69
CA LYS A 139 7.79 -3.88 -18.67
C LYS A 139 8.75 -3.08 -19.56
N SER A 140 10.02 -3.41 -19.46
CA SER A 140 11.12 -2.77 -20.19
C SER A 140 12.12 -3.80 -20.70
N ALA A 141 13.13 -3.37 -21.44
CA ALA A 141 14.16 -4.28 -21.97
C ALA A 141 14.95 -4.98 -20.84
N ASP A 142 15.17 -4.29 -19.70
CA ASP A 142 15.84 -4.81 -18.51
C ASP A 142 14.87 -5.44 -17.49
N ASN A 143 13.55 -5.40 -17.77
CA ASN A 143 12.49 -6.03 -16.98
C ASN A 143 11.39 -6.62 -17.88
N PRO A 144 11.70 -7.62 -18.72
CA PRO A 144 10.73 -8.22 -19.65
C PRO A 144 9.56 -8.94 -18.95
N GLU A 145 9.74 -9.31 -17.69
CA GLU A 145 8.72 -9.94 -16.82
C GLU A 145 7.75 -8.92 -16.18
N GLY A 146 7.89 -7.63 -16.46
CA GLY A 146 6.99 -6.59 -15.94
C GLY A 146 5.57 -6.78 -16.43
N GLY A 147 4.60 -6.41 -15.60
CA GLY A 147 3.16 -6.58 -15.85
C GLY A 147 2.49 -5.36 -16.51
N LEU A 148 3.14 -4.19 -16.52
CA LEU A 148 2.58 -2.94 -17.04
C LEU A 148 3.46 -2.38 -18.15
N ASP A 149 2.88 -2.13 -19.31
CA ASP A 149 3.50 -1.40 -20.41
C ASP A 149 3.00 0.05 -20.50
N ASP A 150 3.58 0.83 -21.40
CA ASP A 150 3.17 2.22 -21.63
C ASP A 150 1.70 2.35 -22.01
N ALA A 151 1.18 1.44 -22.81
CA ALA A 151 -0.20 1.47 -23.26
C ALA A 151 -1.17 1.28 -22.10
N THR A 152 -0.88 0.34 -21.20
CA THR A 152 -1.70 0.08 -20.00
C THR A 152 -1.65 1.26 -19.04
N ILE A 153 -0.47 1.83 -18.79
CA ILE A 153 -0.31 3.02 -17.93
C ILE A 153 -1.10 4.19 -18.53
N GLN A 154 -0.99 4.42 -19.83
CA GLN A 154 -1.72 5.49 -20.53
C GLN A 154 -3.24 5.27 -20.47
N GLN A 155 -3.71 4.02 -20.65
CA GLN A 155 -5.12 3.68 -20.54
C GLN A 155 -5.70 4.01 -19.15
N PHE A 156 -4.96 3.73 -18.08
CA PHE A 156 -5.38 4.08 -16.71
C PHE A 156 -5.45 5.60 -16.54
N GLN A 157 -4.43 6.32 -17.01
CA GLN A 157 -4.40 7.78 -16.93
C GLN A 157 -5.55 8.43 -17.73
N ASP A 158 -5.82 7.94 -18.93
CA ASP A 158 -6.89 8.45 -19.78
C ASP A 158 -8.28 8.16 -19.18
N GLY A 159 -8.46 6.96 -18.60
CA GLY A 159 -9.68 6.62 -17.87
C GLY A 159 -9.94 7.58 -16.70
N VAL A 160 -8.92 7.83 -15.88
CA VAL A 160 -9.00 8.77 -14.75
C VAL A 160 -9.26 10.20 -15.22
N LYS A 161 -8.60 10.65 -16.30
CA LYS A 161 -8.81 12.00 -16.87
C LYS A 161 -10.19 12.17 -17.48
N LYS A 162 -10.70 11.15 -18.16
CA LYS A 162 -11.98 11.19 -18.87
C LYS A 162 -13.17 11.22 -17.91
N ASP A 163 -13.21 10.28 -16.96
CA ASP A 163 -14.25 10.17 -15.94
C ASP A 163 -13.71 9.34 -14.77
N ARG A 164 -13.17 10.04 -13.77
CA ARG A 164 -12.59 9.38 -12.59
C ARG A 164 -13.61 8.53 -11.83
N MET A 165 -14.87 8.95 -11.76
CA MET A 165 -15.89 8.19 -11.02
C MET A 165 -16.26 6.90 -11.72
N ALA A 166 -16.45 6.93 -13.04
CA ALA A 166 -16.69 5.72 -13.83
C ALA A 166 -15.47 4.78 -13.79
N PHE A 167 -14.26 5.34 -13.88
CA PHE A 167 -13.04 4.55 -13.73
C PHE A 167 -12.97 3.83 -12.37
N LEU A 168 -13.28 4.52 -11.26
CA LEU A 168 -13.27 3.94 -9.91
C LEU A 168 -14.37 2.89 -9.73
N GLU A 169 -15.51 3.04 -10.40
CA GLU A 169 -16.59 2.05 -10.43
C GLU A 169 -16.08 0.72 -11.03
N ASP A 170 -15.47 0.80 -12.21
CA ASP A 170 -14.93 -0.38 -12.91
C ASP A 170 -13.72 -0.96 -12.19
N PHE A 171 -12.81 -0.11 -11.70
CA PHE A 171 -11.61 -0.53 -10.98
C PHE A 171 -11.95 -1.29 -9.69
N THR A 172 -12.88 -0.79 -8.87
CA THR A 172 -13.27 -1.48 -7.63
C THR A 172 -13.99 -2.78 -7.90
N ARG A 173 -14.72 -2.90 -9.02
CA ARG A 173 -15.30 -4.17 -9.46
C ARG A 173 -14.22 -5.18 -9.82
N ALA A 174 -13.23 -4.80 -10.60
CA ALA A 174 -12.09 -5.66 -10.93
C ALA A 174 -11.27 -6.02 -9.68
N PHE A 175 -11.04 -5.06 -8.79
CA PHE A 175 -10.28 -5.19 -7.54
C PHE A 175 -10.80 -6.31 -6.63
N PHE A 176 -12.12 -6.51 -6.55
CA PHE A 176 -12.76 -7.52 -5.72
C PHE A 176 -13.30 -8.73 -6.48
N SER A 177 -13.03 -8.86 -7.78
CA SER A 177 -13.59 -9.96 -8.59
C SER A 177 -12.53 -10.99 -8.98
N VAL A 178 -12.99 -12.23 -9.12
CA VAL A 178 -12.29 -13.30 -9.81
C VAL A 178 -13.10 -13.67 -11.07
N GLY A 179 -12.57 -13.34 -12.23
CA GLY A 179 -13.35 -13.34 -13.47
C GLY A 179 -14.58 -12.43 -13.34
N LYS A 180 -15.78 -13.00 -13.52
CA LYS A 180 -17.04 -12.25 -13.38
C LYS A 180 -17.65 -12.30 -11.95
N SER A 181 -17.02 -13.02 -11.03
CA SER A 181 -17.56 -13.26 -9.68
C SER A 181 -17.01 -12.24 -8.69
N LEU A 182 -17.85 -11.33 -8.22
CA LEU A 182 -17.54 -10.42 -7.12
C LEU A 182 -17.40 -11.23 -5.82
N LYS A 183 -16.33 -10.98 -5.05
CA LYS A 183 -15.99 -11.73 -3.83
C LYS A 183 -16.31 -10.98 -2.53
N VAL A 184 -16.92 -9.83 -2.64
CA VAL A 184 -17.51 -9.04 -1.53
C VAL A 184 -18.95 -8.72 -1.85
N SER A 185 -19.72 -8.23 -0.89
CA SER A 185 -21.06 -7.69 -1.18
C SER A 185 -20.97 -6.41 -2.01
N GLU A 186 -22.02 -6.12 -2.80
CA GLU A 186 -22.06 -4.88 -3.57
C GLU A 186 -21.97 -3.62 -2.69
N PRO A 187 -22.61 -3.54 -1.49
CA PRO A 187 -22.39 -2.42 -0.58
C PRO A 187 -20.94 -2.25 -0.11
N GLN A 188 -20.19 -3.35 0.15
CA GLN A 188 -18.77 -3.27 0.49
C GLN A 188 -17.93 -2.76 -0.68
N ARG A 189 -18.22 -3.19 -1.90
CA ARG A 189 -17.57 -2.67 -3.11
C ARG A 189 -17.85 -1.18 -3.29
N GLN A 190 -19.12 -0.77 -3.13
CA GLN A 190 -19.52 0.65 -3.23
C GLN A 190 -18.81 1.49 -2.17
N TYR A 191 -18.69 1.00 -0.94
CA TYR A 191 -17.95 1.67 0.12
C TYR A 191 -16.47 1.88 -0.26
N ALA A 192 -15.83 0.86 -0.82
CA ALA A 192 -14.45 0.99 -1.31
C ALA A 192 -14.33 2.04 -2.43
N ARG A 193 -15.32 2.10 -3.35
CA ARG A 193 -15.40 3.17 -4.37
C ARG A 193 -15.55 4.55 -3.73
N ASP A 194 -16.37 4.68 -2.70
CA ASP A 194 -16.59 5.96 -2.01
C ASP A 194 -15.31 6.41 -1.27
N ILE A 195 -14.59 5.49 -0.64
CA ILE A 195 -13.26 5.76 -0.08
C ILE A 195 -12.32 6.28 -1.19
N ALA A 196 -12.28 5.59 -2.33
CA ALA A 196 -11.43 5.98 -3.46
C ALA A 196 -11.81 7.35 -4.06
N ALA A 197 -13.10 7.69 -4.06
CA ALA A 197 -13.61 8.97 -4.54
C ALA A 197 -13.12 10.17 -3.71
N MET A 198 -12.79 9.96 -2.43
CA MET A 198 -12.23 10.99 -1.54
C MET A 198 -10.78 11.37 -1.87
N ALA A 199 -10.08 10.58 -2.68
CA ALA A 199 -8.71 10.86 -3.08
C ALA A 199 -8.61 12.13 -3.95
N SER A 200 -7.48 12.84 -3.84
CA SER A 200 -7.13 13.94 -4.75
C SER A 200 -7.19 13.48 -6.20
N PRO A 201 -7.88 14.20 -7.12
CA PRO A 201 -7.82 13.88 -8.54
C PRO A 201 -6.38 13.85 -9.09
N LYS A 202 -5.54 14.79 -8.64
CA LYS A 202 -4.11 14.86 -9.01
C LYS A 202 -3.34 13.67 -8.44
N GLY A 203 -3.52 13.36 -7.14
CA GLY A 203 -2.90 12.20 -6.50
C GLY A 203 -3.36 10.88 -7.11
N THR A 204 -4.63 10.74 -7.46
CA THR A 204 -5.14 9.57 -8.19
C THR A 204 -4.42 9.38 -9.51
N LEU A 205 -4.21 10.46 -10.28
CA LEU A 205 -3.58 10.41 -11.59
C LEU A 205 -2.08 10.14 -11.51
N ASP A 206 -1.35 10.90 -10.67
CA ASP A 206 0.12 10.87 -10.62
C ASP A 206 0.64 9.56 -10.03
N CYS A 207 -0.08 8.98 -9.08
CA CYS A 207 0.28 7.68 -8.50
C CYS A 207 0.29 6.54 -9.53
N ILE A 208 -0.46 6.65 -10.64
CA ILE A 208 -0.39 5.66 -11.74
C ILE A 208 1.02 5.59 -12.31
N THR A 209 1.66 6.75 -12.52
CA THR A 209 3.08 6.80 -12.93
C THR A 209 3.99 6.26 -11.82
N ALA A 210 3.75 6.66 -10.57
CA ALA A 210 4.57 6.23 -9.44
C ALA A 210 4.60 4.70 -9.32
N PHE A 211 3.46 4.02 -9.14
CA PHE A 211 3.46 2.57 -8.97
C PHE A 211 3.80 1.81 -10.26
N GLY A 212 3.47 2.39 -11.42
CA GLY A 212 3.72 1.75 -12.69
C GLY A 212 5.18 1.76 -13.12
N ARG A 213 5.97 2.78 -12.72
CA ARG A 213 7.33 3.01 -13.26
C ARG A 213 8.45 3.01 -12.23
N THR A 214 8.14 2.92 -10.93
CA THR A 214 9.21 2.90 -9.92
C THR A 214 9.83 1.52 -9.82
N ASP A 215 11.16 1.49 -9.90
CA ASP A 215 11.96 0.29 -9.69
C ASP A 215 12.38 0.19 -8.22
N PHE A 216 12.02 -0.92 -7.58
CA PHE A 216 12.34 -1.24 -6.19
C PHE A 216 13.38 -2.34 -6.06
N ARG A 217 13.97 -2.83 -7.16
CA ARG A 217 14.90 -3.97 -7.13
C ARG A 217 16.09 -3.72 -6.20
N GLU A 218 16.62 -2.51 -6.19
CA GLU A 218 17.73 -2.13 -5.29
C GLU A 218 17.26 -1.91 -3.84
N ASP A 219 16.02 -1.46 -3.64
CA ASP A 219 15.44 -1.31 -2.29
C ASP A 219 15.26 -2.68 -1.62
N LEU A 220 14.75 -3.68 -2.35
CA LEU A 220 14.53 -5.03 -1.84
C LEU A 220 15.82 -5.71 -1.38
N LYS A 221 16.97 -5.45 -2.02
CA LYS A 221 18.28 -5.99 -1.63
C LYS A 221 18.74 -5.55 -0.23
N LYS A 222 18.21 -4.42 0.27
CA LYS A 222 18.54 -3.86 1.58
C LYS A 222 17.68 -4.41 2.71
N ILE A 223 16.67 -5.24 2.40
CA ILE A 223 15.77 -5.82 3.38
C ILE A 223 16.45 -7.01 4.05
N THR A 224 16.67 -6.90 5.38
CA THR A 224 17.31 -7.93 6.20
C THR A 224 16.45 -8.42 7.36
N VAL A 225 15.29 -7.80 7.57
CA VAL A 225 14.36 -8.18 8.64
C VAL A 225 13.39 -9.28 8.18
N PRO A 226 12.82 -10.07 9.11
CA PRO A 226 11.79 -11.06 8.79
C PRO A 226 10.70 -10.46 7.91
N THR A 227 10.40 -11.13 6.80
CA THR A 227 9.51 -10.61 5.76
C THR A 227 8.50 -11.67 5.35
N LEU A 228 7.22 -11.27 5.30
CA LEU A 228 6.12 -12.06 4.71
C LEU A 228 5.69 -11.42 3.39
N VAL A 229 5.57 -12.24 2.36
CA VAL A 229 4.86 -11.90 1.12
C VAL A 229 3.53 -12.63 1.15
N LEU A 230 2.44 -11.88 1.19
CA LEU A 230 1.07 -12.38 1.24
C LEU A 230 0.34 -11.98 -0.05
N HIS A 231 -0.24 -12.94 -0.78
CA HIS A 231 -0.77 -12.66 -2.12
C HIS A 231 -2.03 -13.45 -2.43
N GLY A 232 -2.94 -12.86 -3.21
CA GLY A 232 -4.10 -13.56 -3.74
C GLY A 232 -3.75 -14.35 -5.01
N ALA A 233 -4.10 -15.64 -5.07
CA ALA A 233 -3.80 -16.48 -6.22
C ALA A 233 -4.54 -16.07 -7.52
N ALA A 234 -5.62 -15.32 -7.40
CA ALA A 234 -6.41 -14.83 -8.53
C ALA A 234 -6.36 -13.30 -8.69
N ASP A 235 -5.28 -12.69 -8.17
CA ASP A 235 -5.04 -11.26 -8.30
C ASP A 235 -4.76 -10.89 -9.77
N SER A 236 -5.72 -10.23 -10.41
CA SER A 236 -5.62 -9.77 -11.80
C SER A 236 -5.17 -8.31 -11.92
N ILE A 237 -5.07 -7.58 -10.80
CA ILE A 237 -4.61 -6.18 -10.78
C ILE A 237 -3.08 -6.12 -10.65
N VAL A 238 -2.54 -6.89 -9.71
CA VAL A 238 -1.09 -7.05 -9.48
C VAL A 238 -0.81 -8.56 -9.45
N PRO A 239 -0.65 -9.23 -10.60
CA PRO A 239 -0.50 -10.68 -10.64
C PRO A 239 0.69 -11.18 -9.82
N LEU A 240 0.51 -12.32 -9.14
CA LEU A 240 1.50 -12.94 -8.27
C LEU A 240 2.87 -13.12 -8.97
N GLU A 241 2.85 -13.58 -10.22
CA GLU A 241 4.04 -13.94 -10.98
C GLU A 241 4.92 -12.73 -11.32
N VAL A 242 4.29 -11.57 -11.55
CA VAL A 242 5.04 -10.34 -11.92
C VAL A 242 5.48 -9.53 -10.70
N SER A 243 4.97 -9.85 -9.52
CA SER A 243 5.16 -9.07 -8.29
C SER A 243 5.52 -9.94 -7.07
N GLY A 244 4.56 -10.51 -6.35
CA GLY A 244 4.77 -11.20 -5.08
C GLY A 244 5.76 -12.36 -5.17
N ALA A 245 5.69 -13.21 -6.19
CA ALA A 245 6.64 -14.30 -6.39
C ALA A 245 8.07 -13.78 -6.62
N ARG A 246 8.21 -12.69 -7.37
CA ARG A 246 9.50 -12.03 -7.64
C ARG A 246 10.04 -11.31 -6.39
N THR A 247 9.16 -10.67 -5.61
CA THR A 247 9.52 -10.06 -4.32
C THR A 247 10.04 -11.11 -3.34
N HIS A 248 9.35 -12.23 -3.22
CA HIS A 248 9.80 -13.36 -2.40
C HIS A 248 11.18 -13.88 -2.84
N LYS A 249 11.39 -14.04 -4.15
CA LYS A 249 12.69 -14.46 -4.70
C LYS A 249 13.81 -13.44 -4.44
N ALA A 250 13.46 -12.13 -4.43
CA ALA A 250 14.43 -11.05 -4.24
C ALA A 250 14.83 -10.83 -2.78
N ILE A 251 14.03 -11.30 -1.80
CA ILE A 251 14.28 -11.13 -0.36
C ILE A 251 14.62 -12.51 0.25
N PRO A 252 15.90 -12.84 0.46
CA PRO A 252 16.31 -14.10 1.04
C PRO A 252 15.69 -14.32 2.44
N GLY A 253 15.17 -15.53 2.67
CA GLY A 253 14.57 -15.89 3.95
C GLY A 253 13.14 -15.36 4.17
N SER A 254 12.57 -14.61 3.19
CA SER A 254 11.15 -14.23 3.27
C SER A 254 10.25 -15.47 3.22
N GLN A 255 9.03 -15.32 3.74
CA GLN A 255 7.96 -16.32 3.63
C GLN A 255 6.99 -15.91 2.52
N LEU A 256 6.51 -16.87 1.73
CA LEU A 256 5.45 -16.64 0.75
C LEU A 256 4.19 -17.39 1.19
N LYS A 257 3.10 -16.67 1.38
CA LYS A 257 1.76 -17.21 1.62
C LYS A 257 0.82 -16.77 0.50
N VAL A 258 0.25 -17.74 -0.20
CA VAL A 258 -0.70 -17.48 -1.30
C VAL A 258 -2.09 -17.93 -0.87
N ILE A 259 -3.08 -17.03 -0.96
CA ILE A 259 -4.47 -17.31 -0.62
C ILE A 259 -5.20 -17.75 -1.89
N LYS A 260 -5.68 -19.00 -1.89
CA LYS A 260 -6.33 -19.61 -3.04
C LYS A 260 -7.63 -18.89 -3.41
N GLY A 261 -7.78 -18.57 -4.69
CA GLY A 261 -9.01 -17.97 -5.23
C GLY A 261 -9.24 -16.52 -4.81
N ALA A 262 -8.27 -15.88 -4.15
CA ALA A 262 -8.37 -14.51 -3.66
C ALA A 262 -8.03 -13.50 -4.77
N PRO A 263 -8.88 -12.47 -5.01
CA PRO A 263 -8.62 -11.36 -5.92
C PRO A 263 -7.63 -10.36 -5.29
N HIS A 264 -7.40 -9.21 -5.94
CA HIS A 264 -6.51 -8.17 -5.39
C HIS A 264 -6.98 -7.67 -4.01
N GLY A 265 -8.27 -7.39 -3.84
CA GLY A 265 -8.85 -6.91 -2.57
C GLY A 265 -9.03 -7.98 -1.50
N PHE A 266 -8.07 -8.89 -1.36
CA PHE A 266 -8.18 -10.06 -0.49
C PHE A 266 -8.08 -9.74 1.01
N ASN A 267 -7.58 -8.59 1.39
CA ASN A 267 -7.63 -8.11 2.77
C ASN A 267 -9.08 -7.95 3.28
N LEU A 268 -10.04 -7.78 2.38
CA LEU A 268 -11.47 -7.72 2.70
C LEU A 268 -12.21 -8.97 2.25
N SER A 269 -12.01 -9.43 1.01
CA SER A 269 -12.74 -10.59 0.46
C SER A 269 -12.37 -11.94 1.09
N HIS A 270 -11.16 -12.05 1.64
CA HIS A 270 -10.62 -13.22 2.34
C HIS A 270 -9.99 -12.77 3.67
N ALA A 271 -10.76 -11.97 4.43
CA ALA A 271 -10.25 -11.29 5.62
C ALA A 271 -9.77 -12.26 6.70
N ASP A 272 -10.45 -13.39 6.87
CA ASP A 272 -10.07 -14.39 7.88
C ASP A 272 -8.72 -15.02 7.56
N GLU A 273 -8.50 -15.45 6.32
CA GLU A 273 -7.24 -16.04 5.88
C GLU A 273 -6.09 -15.02 5.88
N PHE A 274 -6.40 -13.77 5.49
CA PHE A 274 -5.45 -12.65 5.58
C PHE A 274 -5.02 -12.41 7.02
N ASN A 275 -5.98 -12.26 7.92
CA ASN A 275 -5.75 -11.98 9.33
C ASN A 275 -5.01 -13.15 10.01
N GLN A 276 -5.39 -14.39 9.71
CA GLN A 276 -4.71 -15.56 10.22
C GLN A 276 -3.23 -15.57 9.81
N ALA A 277 -2.93 -15.41 8.52
CA ALA A 277 -1.57 -15.40 8.02
C ALA A 277 -0.73 -14.27 8.62
N LEU A 278 -1.32 -13.06 8.75
CA LEU A 278 -0.67 -11.92 9.36
C LEU A 278 -0.37 -12.17 10.84
N LEU A 279 -1.35 -12.64 11.62
CA LEU A 279 -1.20 -12.90 13.04
C LEU A 279 -0.24 -14.06 13.34
N GLU A 280 -0.23 -15.11 12.52
CA GLU A 280 0.77 -16.19 12.61
C GLU A 280 2.20 -15.66 12.43
N PHE A 281 2.40 -14.82 11.43
CA PHE A 281 3.71 -14.19 11.18
C PHE A 281 4.12 -13.22 12.29
N LEU A 282 3.19 -12.51 12.90
CA LEU A 282 3.49 -11.58 14.00
C LEU A 282 3.93 -12.28 15.28
N LYS A 283 3.49 -13.52 15.55
CA LYS A 283 3.85 -14.31 16.72
C LYS A 283 5.31 -14.83 16.70
N GLY A 284 5.83 -15.22 15.54
CA GLY A 284 7.22 -15.67 15.35
C GLY A 284 8.18 -14.49 15.30
#